data_c4aec399f7af3796334ab0b60ebb9369
#
_entry.id   c4aec399f7af3796334ab0b60ebb9369
#
_cell.length_a   1.000
_cell.length_b   1.000
_cell.length_c   1.000
_cell.angle_alpha   90.00
_cell.angle_beta   90.00
_cell.angle_gamma   90.00
#
_symmetry.space_group_name_H-M   'P 1'
#
loop_
_entity.id
_entity.type
_entity.pdbx_description
1 polymer ?
#
loop_
_entity_poly.entity_id
_entity_poly.type
_entity_poly.pdbx_seq_one_letter_code
_entity_poly.pdbx_strand_id
1 'polypeptide(L)'
;MDRREKIARLAQTKEDEVLLARVYERITMAAQRNVPASSCFLSKREQMLVQELLRGEEFLFFGGAALSEREVCCYLPEYLDESWLYSEGGPIAAVRASFYEQDRLSHRDFLGSLMGSGIKRETVGDIYAAIGSCDFLVLREILPYVLQNVTSAGRTKLSLQEISLADIQLPQQAVKTVRDTVPSLRLDGIISSGFSISRGKAADYVSAGKAELNYLPSRKGDKQVSEGDLVSVRGLGKLRLEKVGGNTKKGRISIEISRFL
;
A
#
# COMPACT_ATOMS: atom_id res chain seq x y z
N MET A 1 -13.64 6.17 26.41
CA MET A 1 -12.55 5.16 26.42
C MET A 1 -11.25 5.93 26.31
N ASP A 2 -10.32 5.69 27.24
CA ASP A 2 -9.02 6.40 27.24
C ASP A 2 -8.22 6.07 25.96
N ARG A 3 -7.40 7.03 25.52
CA ARG A 3 -6.49 6.90 24.38
C ARG A 3 -5.65 5.61 24.46
N ARG A 4 -5.08 5.35 25.63
CA ARG A 4 -4.20 4.18 25.85
C ARG A 4 -4.95 2.86 25.68
N GLU A 5 -6.16 2.77 26.21
CA GLU A 5 -7.02 1.60 26.04
C GLU A 5 -7.39 1.36 24.57
N LYS A 6 -7.69 2.45 23.83
CA LYS A 6 -8.03 2.36 22.40
C LYS A 6 -6.84 1.84 21.58
N ILE A 7 -5.63 2.35 21.83
CA ILE A 7 -4.40 1.90 21.17
C ILE A 7 -4.11 0.43 21.52
N ALA A 8 -4.14 0.06 22.80
CA ALA A 8 -3.87 -1.32 23.25
C ALA A 8 -4.85 -2.35 22.66
N ARG A 9 -6.12 -1.95 22.41
CA ARG A 9 -7.10 -2.80 21.75
C ARG A 9 -6.84 -3.00 20.26
N LEU A 10 -6.35 -1.97 19.58
CA LEU A 10 -6.12 -1.98 18.12
C LEU A 10 -4.78 -2.58 17.75
N ALA A 11 -3.75 -2.35 18.53
CA ALA A 11 -2.41 -2.82 18.29
C ALA A 11 -2.31 -4.35 18.40
N GLN A 12 -1.60 -4.97 17.48
CA GLN A 12 -1.25 -6.40 17.48
C GLN A 12 0.21 -6.63 17.85
N THR A 13 1.05 -5.60 17.70
CA THR A 13 2.49 -5.62 18.00
C THR A 13 2.89 -4.35 18.76
N LYS A 14 4.09 -4.36 19.34
CA LYS A 14 4.66 -3.15 19.97
C LYS A 14 4.92 -2.03 18.95
N GLU A 15 5.28 -2.39 17.74
CA GLU A 15 5.47 -1.46 16.64
C GLU A 15 4.15 -0.74 16.30
N ASP A 16 3.01 -1.46 16.30
CA ASP A 16 1.69 -0.86 16.13
C ASP A 16 1.39 0.14 17.25
N GLU A 17 1.66 -0.21 18.51
CA GLU A 17 1.43 0.68 19.65
C GLU A 17 2.19 2.01 19.49
N VAL A 18 3.47 1.92 19.14
CA VAL A 18 4.32 3.10 18.94
C VAL A 18 3.84 3.93 17.75
N LEU A 19 3.52 3.29 16.63
CA LEU A 19 3.00 3.96 15.45
C LEU A 19 1.69 4.70 15.74
N LEU A 20 0.72 4.00 16.31
CA LEU A 20 -0.60 4.54 16.61
C LEU A 20 -0.52 5.69 17.62
N ALA A 21 0.33 5.57 18.65
CA ALA A 21 0.53 6.64 19.62
C ALA A 21 1.10 7.91 18.96
N ARG A 22 2.11 7.73 18.07
CA ARG A 22 2.77 8.84 17.36
C ARG A 22 1.81 9.54 16.39
N VAL A 23 1.04 8.76 15.60
CA VAL A 23 0.07 9.31 14.64
C VAL A 23 -1.03 10.07 15.39
N TYR A 24 -1.61 9.47 16.42
CA TYR A 24 -2.64 10.11 17.22
C TYR A 24 -2.17 11.46 17.78
N GLU A 25 -1.02 11.46 18.45
CA GLU A 25 -0.47 12.66 19.05
C GLU A 25 -0.22 13.76 18.02
N ARG A 26 0.41 13.38 16.88
CA ARG A 26 0.73 14.34 15.81
C ARG A 26 -0.52 14.99 15.23
N ILE A 27 -1.54 14.20 14.90
CA ILE A 27 -2.78 14.71 14.29
C ILE A 27 -3.60 15.53 15.28
N THR A 28 -3.78 15.05 16.51
CA THR A 28 -4.58 15.78 17.53
C THR A 28 -3.90 17.08 17.98
N MET A 29 -2.59 17.08 18.15
CA MET A 29 -1.86 18.32 18.46
C MET A 29 -1.91 19.33 17.31
N ALA A 30 -1.85 18.87 16.07
CA ALA A 30 -1.99 19.72 14.90
C ALA A 30 -3.38 20.36 14.84
N ALA A 31 -4.43 19.57 15.08
CA ALA A 31 -5.81 20.07 15.17
C ALA A 31 -5.98 21.12 16.28
N GLN A 32 -5.45 20.86 17.49
CA GLN A 32 -5.49 21.82 18.59
C GLN A 32 -4.77 23.13 18.29
N ARG A 33 -3.70 23.07 17.50
CA ARG A 33 -2.89 24.25 17.13
C ARG A 33 -3.36 24.90 15.83
N ASN A 34 -4.32 24.30 15.15
CA ASN A 34 -4.81 24.71 13.84
C ASN A 34 -3.68 24.89 12.80
N VAL A 35 -2.76 23.89 12.73
CA VAL A 35 -1.65 23.86 11.78
C VAL A 35 -1.63 22.55 11.00
N PRO A 36 -1.23 22.54 9.70
CA PRO A 36 -1.19 21.31 8.94
C PRO A 36 -0.14 20.34 9.49
N ALA A 37 -0.44 19.06 9.45
CA ALA A 37 0.50 18.02 9.82
C ALA A 37 0.22 16.72 9.06
N SER A 38 1.26 15.88 8.95
CA SER A 38 1.16 14.56 8.36
C SER A 38 1.91 13.51 9.16
N SER A 39 1.47 12.28 9.11
CA SER A 39 2.20 11.11 9.61
C SER A 39 3.34 10.70 8.69
N CYS A 40 4.07 9.65 9.06
CA CYS A 40 4.85 8.86 8.11
C CYS A 40 3.93 8.11 7.14
N PHE A 41 4.51 7.50 6.08
CA PHE A 41 3.75 6.62 5.18
C PHE A 41 3.28 5.36 5.90
N LEU A 42 1.99 5.11 5.78
CA LEU A 42 1.27 3.98 6.35
C LEU A 42 0.95 2.94 5.27
N SER A 43 1.16 1.68 5.56
CA SER A 43 0.61 0.59 4.76
C SER A 43 -0.92 0.55 4.87
N LYS A 44 -1.62 -0.11 3.95
CA LYS A 44 -3.10 -0.22 4.01
C LYS A 44 -3.60 -0.81 5.33
N ARG A 45 -2.87 -1.77 5.93
CA ARG A 45 -3.20 -2.30 7.25
C ARG A 45 -3.11 -1.21 8.33
N GLU A 46 -2.02 -0.44 8.33
CA GLU A 46 -1.81 0.65 9.29
C GLU A 46 -2.84 1.77 9.11
N GLN A 47 -3.21 2.09 7.85
CA GLN A 47 -4.28 3.04 7.55
C GLN A 47 -5.60 2.61 8.20
N MET A 48 -5.97 1.31 8.11
CA MET A 48 -7.18 0.79 8.76
C MET A 48 -7.14 0.95 10.29
N LEU A 49 -5.99 0.70 10.92
CA LEU A 49 -5.80 0.89 12.36
C LEU A 49 -5.91 2.37 12.75
N VAL A 50 -5.29 3.26 11.98
CA VAL A 50 -5.34 4.71 12.19
C VAL A 50 -6.74 5.25 11.98
N GLN A 51 -7.46 4.79 10.96
CA GLN A 51 -8.85 5.18 10.69
C GLN A 51 -9.78 4.84 11.87
N GLU A 52 -9.62 3.65 12.44
CA GLU A 52 -10.40 3.26 13.63
C GLU A 52 -9.97 4.04 14.89
N LEU A 53 -8.67 4.32 15.03
CA LEU A 53 -8.13 5.09 16.15
C LEU A 53 -8.66 6.52 16.15
N LEU A 54 -8.63 7.18 14.99
CA LEU A 54 -9.01 8.58 14.81
C LEU A 54 -10.50 8.78 14.49
N ARG A 55 -11.33 7.75 14.68
CA ARG A 55 -12.77 7.87 14.45
C ARG A 55 -13.36 9.03 15.28
N GLY A 56 -13.94 10.02 14.60
CA GLY A 56 -14.49 11.24 15.18
C GLY A 56 -13.54 12.44 15.20
N GLU A 57 -12.29 12.25 14.73
CA GLU A 57 -11.34 13.34 14.47
C GLU A 57 -11.37 13.73 12.98
N GLU A 58 -10.89 14.92 12.66
CA GLU A 58 -10.73 15.36 11.28
C GLU A 58 -9.36 14.96 10.74
N PHE A 59 -9.35 14.16 9.68
CA PHE A 59 -8.14 13.75 8.98
C PHE A 59 -8.49 13.22 7.60
N LEU A 60 -7.48 13.10 6.74
CA LEU A 60 -7.56 12.44 5.45
C LEU A 60 -6.31 11.59 5.20
N PHE A 61 -6.40 10.64 4.28
CA PHE A 61 -5.23 9.92 3.78
C PHE A 61 -4.81 10.50 2.43
N PHE A 62 -3.50 10.67 2.25
CA PHE A 62 -2.91 11.19 1.02
C PHE A 62 -1.70 10.37 0.61
N GLY A 63 -1.69 9.88 -0.62
CA GLY A 63 -0.61 9.03 -1.15
C GLY A 63 0.25 9.69 -2.22
N GLY A 64 -0.11 10.90 -2.67
CA GLY A 64 0.63 11.64 -3.69
C GLY A 64 0.39 11.19 -5.14
N ALA A 65 -0.16 10.00 -5.36
CA ALA A 65 -0.49 9.48 -6.69
C ALA A 65 -1.81 8.72 -6.67
N ALA A 66 -2.44 8.56 -7.85
CA ALA A 66 -3.64 7.74 -7.97
C ALA A 66 -3.34 6.28 -7.60
N LEU A 67 -4.23 5.65 -6.86
CA LEU A 67 -4.13 4.24 -6.43
C LEU A 67 -2.91 3.94 -5.54
N SER A 68 -2.42 4.92 -4.79
CA SER A 68 -1.33 4.70 -3.83
C SER A 68 -1.69 3.63 -2.80
N GLU A 69 -0.78 2.67 -2.58
CA GLU A 69 -0.92 1.68 -1.51
C GLU A 69 -0.45 2.25 -0.17
N ARG A 70 0.56 3.11 -0.20
CA ARG A 70 1.09 3.77 0.99
C ARG A 70 0.65 5.24 1.02
N GLU A 71 0.07 5.65 2.13
CA GLU A 71 -0.48 6.99 2.31
C GLU A 71 -0.04 7.56 3.65
N VAL A 72 0.10 8.87 3.73
CA VAL A 72 0.24 9.60 4.99
C VAL A 72 -1.13 9.96 5.53
N CYS A 73 -1.32 9.94 6.83
CA CYS A 73 -2.49 10.51 7.49
C CYS A 73 -2.23 11.99 7.72
N CYS A 74 -3.10 12.86 7.22
CA CYS A 74 -2.97 14.31 7.28
C CYS A 74 -4.11 14.95 8.06
N TYR A 75 -3.79 16.02 8.80
CA TYR A 75 -4.74 17.02 9.22
C TYR A 75 -4.52 18.30 8.42
N LEU A 76 -5.62 18.85 7.89
CA LEU A 76 -5.63 20.15 7.20
C LEU A 76 -6.52 21.10 7.99
N PRO A 77 -6.00 22.27 8.44
CA PRO A 77 -6.84 23.31 9.04
C PRO A 77 -7.79 23.93 8.00
N GLU A 78 -8.90 24.50 8.43
CA GLU A 78 -9.94 25.08 7.57
C GLU A 78 -9.45 26.15 6.56
N TYR A 79 -8.31 26.79 6.84
CA TYR A 79 -7.73 27.78 5.91
C TYR A 79 -6.92 27.16 4.76
N LEU A 80 -6.76 25.83 4.72
CA LEU A 80 -6.10 25.09 3.65
C LEU A 80 -7.09 24.12 3.00
N ASP A 81 -7.04 24.02 1.70
CA ASP A 81 -7.75 22.98 0.94
C ASP A 81 -6.81 21.84 0.51
N GLU A 82 -7.35 20.82 -0.10
CA GLU A 82 -6.58 19.65 -0.54
C GLU A 82 -5.51 19.99 -1.59
N SER A 83 -5.60 21.14 -2.28
CA SER A 83 -4.57 21.55 -3.25
C SER A 83 -3.22 21.82 -2.59
N TRP A 84 -3.23 22.20 -1.30
CA TRP A 84 -1.99 22.36 -0.52
C TRP A 84 -1.17 21.07 -0.46
N LEU A 85 -1.80 19.89 -0.45
CA LEU A 85 -1.11 18.60 -0.42
C LEU A 85 -0.21 18.38 -1.65
N TYR A 86 -0.56 19.00 -2.78
CA TYR A 86 0.18 18.92 -4.05
C TYR A 86 1.19 20.05 -4.22
N SER A 87 1.24 21.00 -3.29
CA SER A 87 2.15 22.15 -3.34
C SER A 87 3.55 21.78 -2.80
N GLU A 88 4.48 22.71 -2.94
CA GLU A 88 5.81 22.60 -2.31
C GLU A 88 5.76 22.57 -0.78
N GLY A 89 4.69 23.07 -0.17
CA GLY A 89 4.44 22.97 1.28
C GLY A 89 3.85 21.62 1.70
N GLY A 90 3.40 20.79 0.76
CA GLY A 90 2.76 19.51 1.02
C GLY A 90 3.71 18.46 1.63
N PRO A 91 3.16 17.41 2.23
CA PRO A 91 3.93 16.44 3.01
C PRO A 91 4.77 15.48 2.16
N ILE A 92 4.43 15.31 0.88
CA ILE A 92 5.04 14.32 -0.02
C ILE A 92 5.76 15.02 -1.16
N ALA A 93 6.92 14.50 -1.52
CA ALA A 93 7.66 14.85 -2.73
C ALA A 93 7.77 13.63 -3.65
N ALA A 94 7.74 13.86 -4.97
CA ALA A 94 8.00 12.85 -5.97
C ALA A 94 9.41 13.00 -6.53
N VAL A 95 10.11 11.89 -6.69
CA VAL A 95 11.45 11.83 -7.25
C VAL A 95 11.44 10.91 -8.45
N ARG A 96 12.00 11.39 -9.57
CA ARG A 96 12.32 10.56 -10.74
C ARG A 96 13.78 10.19 -10.72
N ALA A 97 14.06 8.88 -10.74
CA ALA A 97 15.36 8.33 -11.01
C ALA A 97 15.44 7.94 -12.50
N SER A 98 16.43 8.46 -13.22
CA SER A 98 16.71 8.09 -14.60
C SER A 98 17.98 7.26 -14.67
N PHE A 99 17.98 6.24 -15.55
CA PHE A 99 19.10 5.31 -15.76
C PHE A 99 19.03 4.74 -17.19
N TYR A 100 20.06 4.01 -17.61
CA TYR A 100 20.05 3.42 -18.94
C TYR A 100 19.03 2.30 -19.06
N GLU A 101 18.24 2.27 -20.15
CA GLU A 101 17.16 1.29 -20.37
C GLU A 101 17.62 -0.18 -20.36
N GLN A 102 18.88 -0.42 -20.70
CA GLN A 102 19.50 -1.74 -20.63
C GLN A 102 19.67 -2.26 -19.20
N ASP A 103 19.72 -1.35 -18.21
CA ASP A 103 19.82 -1.66 -16.80
C ASP A 103 18.42 -1.91 -16.24
N ARG A 104 18.01 -3.17 -16.22
CA ARG A 104 16.67 -3.56 -15.77
C ARG A 104 16.59 -3.54 -14.25
N LEU A 105 16.27 -2.37 -13.70
CA LEU A 105 16.05 -2.21 -12.27
C LEU A 105 14.59 -2.49 -11.91
N SER A 106 14.41 -3.16 -10.78
CA SER A 106 13.10 -3.51 -10.22
C SER A 106 12.77 -2.66 -8.99
N HIS A 107 11.53 -2.68 -8.55
CA HIS A 107 11.11 -2.11 -7.27
C HIS A 107 12.05 -2.49 -6.11
N ARG A 108 12.55 -3.75 -6.08
CA ARG A 108 13.43 -4.24 -5.00
C ARG A 108 14.79 -3.54 -5.02
N ASP A 109 15.32 -3.25 -6.19
CA ASP A 109 16.62 -2.59 -6.32
C ASP A 109 16.55 -1.16 -5.79
N PHE A 110 15.48 -0.42 -6.13
CA PHE A 110 15.24 0.92 -5.58
C PHE A 110 15.00 0.90 -4.08
N LEU A 111 14.12 0.01 -3.60
CA LEU A 111 13.86 -0.10 -2.16
C LEU A 111 15.15 -0.47 -1.41
N GLY A 112 15.94 -1.40 -1.94
CA GLY A 112 17.22 -1.79 -1.36
C GLY A 112 18.23 -0.65 -1.31
N SER A 113 18.29 0.17 -2.37
CA SER A 113 19.16 1.35 -2.42
C SER A 113 18.75 2.41 -1.38
N LEU A 114 17.47 2.74 -1.31
CA LEU A 114 16.94 3.69 -0.33
C LEU A 114 17.23 3.24 1.11
N MET A 115 16.94 1.96 1.43
CA MET A 115 17.23 1.43 2.77
C MET A 115 18.73 1.35 3.05
N GLY A 116 19.53 0.98 2.05
CA GLY A 116 21.00 0.93 2.14
C GLY A 116 21.64 2.31 2.36
N SER A 117 20.98 3.38 1.93
CA SER A 117 21.38 4.77 2.21
C SER A 117 20.94 5.27 3.61
N GLY A 118 20.40 4.39 4.47
CA GLY A 118 19.97 4.75 5.82
C GLY A 118 18.58 5.36 5.91
N ILE A 119 17.84 5.44 4.80
CA ILE A 119 16.47 5.96 4.77
C ILE A 119 15.52 4.93 5.39
N LYS A 120 14.64 5.39 6.27
CA LYS A 120 13.65 4.53 6.93
C LYS A 120 12.50 4.20 5.99
N ARG A 121 12.00 2.94 6.02
CA ARG A 121 10.87 2.52 5.17
C ARG A 121 9.62 3.37 5.37
N GLU A 122 9.38 3.85 6.58
CA GLU A 122 8.24 4.69 6.95
C GLU A 122 8.25 6.08 6.30
N THR A 123 9.41 6.52 5.77
CA THR A 123 9.54 7.81 5.06
C THR A 123 9.46 7.67 3.54
N VAL A 124 9.29 6.44 3.03
CA VAL A 124 9.18 6.12 1.60
C VAL A 124 7.77 5.61 1.30
N GLY A 125 7.13 6.23 0.31
CA GLY A 125 5.83 5.83 -0.23
C GLY A 125 5.93 4.70 -1.24
N ASP A 126 5.15 4.80 -2.31
CA ASP A 126 5.17 3.85 -3.41
C ASP A 126 6.33 4.10 -4.37
N ILE A 127 6.78 3.05 -5.03
CA ILE A 127 7.88 3.03 -5.98
C ILE A 127 7.35 2.45 -7.30
N TYR A 128 7.44 3.22 -8.36
CA TYR A 128 6.92 2.93 -9.70
C TYR A 128 8.08 2.72 -10.67
N ALA A 129 8.60 1.51 -10.71
CA ALA A 129 9.71 1.16 -11.61
C ALA A 129 9.20 0.93 -13.04
N ALA A 130 9.87 1.57 -14.01
CA ALA A 130 9.63 1.45 -15.44
C ALA A 130 10.95 1.19 -16.18
N ILE A 131 10.91 1.09 -17.51
CA ILE A 131 12.12 0.95 -18.34
C ILE A 131 12.83 2.31 -18.41
N GLY A 132 14.09 2.36 -17.98
CA GLY A 132 14.92 3.57 -18.01
C GLY A 132 14.58 4.63 -16.95
N SER A 133 13.52 4.45 -16.18
CA SER A 133 13.13 5.38 -15.12
C SER A 133 12.43 4.69 -13.94
N CYS A 134 12.43 5.37 -12.82
CA CYS A 134 11.65 4.98 -11.66
C CYS A 134 11.16 6.22 -10.92
N ASP A 135 9.86 6.35 -10.76
CA ASP A 135 9.28 7.39 -9.93
C ASP A 135 9.00 6.83 -8.53
N PHE A 136 9.33 7.57 -7.50
CA PHE A 136 9.03 7.15 -6.14
C PHE A 136 8.69 8.35 -5.25
N LEU A 137 7.92 8.05 -4.21
CA LEU A 137 7.39 9.03 -3.28
C LEU A 137 8.16 8.98 -1.97
N VAL A 138 8.46 10.14 -1.42
CA VAL A 138 9.13 10.29 -0.12
C VAL A 138 8.46 11.38 0.70
N LEU A 139 8.61 11.34 2.03
CA LEU A 139 8.26 12.52 2.82
C LEU A 139 9.13 13.70 2.39
N ARG A 140 8.51 14.86 2.23
CA ARG A 140 9.22 16.07 1.76
C ARG A 140 10.42 16.43 2.63
N GLU A 141 10.34 16.20 3.93
CA GLU A 141 11.43 16.48 4.87
C GLU A 141 12.74 15.75 4.56
N ILE A 142 12.67 14.57 3.90
CA ILE A 142 13.86 13.79 3.54
C ILE A 142 14.31 13.98 2.09
N LEU A 143 13.56 14.73 1.28
CA LEU A 143 13.89 14.94 -0.13
C LEU A 143 15.31 15.42 -0.38
N PRO A 144 15.83 16.47 0.33
CA PRO A 144 17.20 16.92 0.13
C PRO A 144 18.24 15.83 0.38
N TYR A 145 18.02 15.02 1.41
CA TYR A 145 18.87 13.88 1.73
C TYR A 145 18.86 12.83 0.62
N VAL A 146 17.68 12.50 0.10
CA VAL A 146 17.52 11.53 -0.99
C VAL A 146 18.27 11.97 -2.23
N LEU A 147 18.05 13.22 -2.68
CA LEU A 147 18.68 13.76 -3.88
C LEU A 147 20.22 13.80 -3.77
N GLN A 148 20.75 14.01 -2.57
CA GLN A 148 22.18 14.09 -2.34
C GLN A 148 22.87 12.73 -2.17
N ASN A 149 22.20 11.75 -1.54
CA ASN A 149 22.86 10.54 -1.04
C ASN A 149 22.50 9.27 -1.82
N VAL A 150 21.38 9.24 -2.57
CA VAL A 150 20.97 8.08 -3.36
C VAL A 150 21.51 8.24 -4.78
N THR A 151 22.69 7.69 -5.04
CA THR A 151 23.39 7.85 -6.32
C THR A 151 23.36 6.63 -7.22
N SER A 152 22.93 5.48 -6.69
CA SER A 152 22.89 4.22 -7.43
C SER A 152 21.84 3.27 -6.89
N ALA A 153 21.34 2.36 -7.74
CA ALA A 153 20.59 1.19 -7.34
C ALA A 153 21.33 -0.07 -7.79
N GLY A 154 21.78 -0.88 -6.84
CA GLY A 154 22.72 -1.95 -7.13
C GLY A 154 24.01 -1.42 -7.74
N ARG A 155 24.32 -1.82 -8.98
CA ARG A 155 25.51 -1.38 -9.73
C ARG A 155 25.23 -0.21 -10.69
N THR A 156 23.96 0.15 -10.87
CA THR A 156 23.54 1.16 -11.85
C THR A 156 23.55 2.53 -11.21
N LYS A 157 24.20 3.50 -11.87
CA LYS A 157 24.16 4.91 -11.47
C LYS A 157 22.80 5.51 -11.78
N LEU A 158 22.30 6.34 -10.87
CA LEU A 158 21.03 7.03 -10.98
C LEU A 158 21.27 8.55 -11.13
N SER A 159 20.45 9.19 -11.97
CA SER A 159 20.26 10.63 -11.97
C SER A 159 18.90 10.93 -11.32
N LEU A 160 18.91 11.61 -10.18
CA LEU A 160 17.69 11.93 -9.44
C LEU A 160 17.28 13.38 -9.66
N GLN A 161 15.98 13.60 -9.81
CA GLN A 161 15.37 14.93 -9.82
C GLN A 161 14.02 14.91 -9.12
N GLU A 162 13.66 16.01 -8.46
CA GLU A 162 12.29 16.23 -8.01
C GLU A 162 11.40 16.46 -9.23
N ILE A 163 10.20 15.88 -9.21
CA ILE A 163 9.14 16.09 -10.20
C ILE A 163 7.85 16.48 -9.51
N SER A 164 6.91 17.07 -10.26
CA SER A 164 5.55 17.28 -9.75
C SER A 164 4.87 15.94 -9.47
N LEU A 165 4.03 15.89 -8.44
CA LEU A 165 3.17 14.73 -8.18
C LEU A 165 2.25 14.40 -9.36
N ALA A 166 1.88 15.40 -10.17
CA ALA A 166 1.08 15.22 -11.38
C ALA A 166 1.85 14.52 -12.53
N ASP A 167 3.18 14.58 -12.50
CA ASP A 167 4.05 14.01 -13.56
C ASP A 167 4.46 12.55 -13.28
N ILE A 168 3.97 11.95 -12.20
CA ILE A 168 4.28 10.56 -11.84
C ILE A 168 3.77 9.62 -12.92
N GLN A 169 4.67 8.78 -13.41
CA GLN A 169 4.35 7.75 -14.40
C GLN A 169 3.94 6.46 -13.68
N LEU A 170 2.63 6.24 -13.63
CA LEU A 170 2.11 4.99 -13.08
C LEU A 170 2.33 3.85 -14.08
N PRO A 171 2.94 2.73 -13.67
CA PRO A 171 3.06 1.56 -14.53
C PRO A 171 1.65 1.07 -14.89
N GLN A 172 1.43 0.73 -16.15
CA GLN A 172 0.22 0.03 -16.54
C GLN A 172 0.21 -1.32 -15.83
N GLN A 173 -0.66 -1.47 -14.84
CA GLN A 173 -0.83 -2.77 -14.21
C GLN A 173 -1.42 -3.74 -15.23
N ALA A 174 -0.60 -4.67 -15.70
CA ALA A 174 -1.10 -5.77 -16.51
C ALA A 174 -2.03 -6.63 -15.64
N VAL A 175 -3.29 -6.68 -16.04
CA VAL A 175 -4.32 -7.46 -15.33
C VAL A 175 -4.76 -8.60 -16.23
N LYS A 176 -4.75 -9.81 -15.69
CA LYS A 176 -5.32 -11.00 -16.35
C LYS A 176 -6.69 -11.27 -15.75
N THR A 177 -7.74 -11.16 -16.55
CA THR A 177 -9.09 -11.58 -16.15
C THR A 177 -9.20 -13.10 -16.16
N VAL A 178 -9.62 -13.68 -15.04
CA VAL A 178 -9.90 -15.12 -14.87
C VAL A 178 -11.39 -15.26 -14.60
N ARG A 179 -12.07 -16.04 -15.45
CA ARG A 179 -13.48 -16.41 -15.27
C ARG A 179 -13.55 -17.90 -14.94
N ASP A 180 -14.19 -18.21 -13.83
CA ASP A 180 -14.29 -19.59 -13.34
C ASP A 180 -15.58 -19.79 -12.54
N THR A 181 -15.77 -20.98 -12.03
CA THR A 181 -16.87 -21.30 -11.11
C THR A 181 -16.32 -22.01 -9.89
N VAL A 182 -16.81 -21.61 -8.70
CA VAL A 182 -16.39 -22.19 -7.42
C VAL A 182 -17.60 -22.77 -6.67
N PRO A 183 -17.42 -23.81 -5.84
CA PRO A 183 -18.52 -24.35 -5.04
C PRO A 183 -18.92 -23.40 -3.90
N SER A 184 -18.03 -22.51 -3.46
CA SER A 184 -18.25 -21.51 -2.42
C SER A 184 -17.20 -20.41 -2.51
N LEU A 185 -17.50 -19.22 -2.00
CA LEU A 185 -16.60 -18.06 -2.00
C LEU A 185 -15.55 -18.12 -0.86
N ARG A 186 -14.99 -19.28 -0.61
CA ARG A 186 -13.96 -19.50 0.39
C ARG A 186 -12.60 -19.02 -0.13
N LEU A 187 -11.78 -18.51 0.77
CA LEU A 187 -10.44 -17.96 0.45
C LEU A 187 -9.56 -19.00 -0.28
N ASP A 188 -9.55 -20.26 0.20
CA ASP A 188 -8.82 -21.36 -0.44
C ASP A 188 -9.31 -21.62 -1.88
N GLY A 189 -10.62 -21.51 -2.12
CA GLY A 189 -11.24 -21.68 -3.44
C GLY A 189 -10.91 -20.54 -4.40
N ILE A 190 -11.00 -19.28 -3.93
CA ILE A 190 -10.66 -18.09 -4.74
C ILE A 190 -9.18 -18.07 -5.11
N ILE A 191 -8.28 -18.38 -4.17
CA ILE A 191 -6.83 -18.53 -4.45
C ILE A 191 -6.56 -19.61 -5.49
N SER A 192 -7.19 -20.78 -5.32
CA SER A 192 -7.06 -21.91 -6.25
C SER A 192 -7.44 -21.51 -7.67
N SER A 193 -8.60 -20.88 -7.83
CA SER A 193 -9.12 -20.42 -9.13
C SER A 193 -8.24 -19.32 -9.73
N GLY A 194 -7.98 -18.25 -8.99
CA GLY A 194 -7.28 -17.06 -9.50
C GLY A 194 -5.82 -17.30 -9.87
N PHE A 195 -5.12 -18.19 -9.15
CA PHE A 195 -3.73 -18.54 -9.46
C PHE A 195 -3.58 -19.85 -10.25
N SER A 196 -4.68 -20.51 -10.59
CA SER A 196 -4.68 -21.77 -11.34
C SER A 196 -3.83 -22.88 -10.65
N ILE A 197 -3.98 -23.03 -9.34
CA ILE A 197 -3.32 -24.04 -8.52
C ILE A 197 -4.35 -24.98 -7.88
N SER A 198 -3.91 -26.15 -7.40
CA SER A 198 -4.82 -27.05 -6.70
C SER A 198 -5.33 -26.45 -5.38
N ARG A 199 -6.56 -26.81 -4.97
CA ARG A 199 -7.17 -26.33 -3.73
C ARG A 199 -6.33 -26.71 -2.49
N GLY A 200 -5.72 -27.91 -2.50
CA GLY A 200 -4.79 -28.32 -1.43
C GLY A 200 -3.61 -27.37 -1.31
N LYS A 201 -2.96 -27.05 -2.45
CA LYS A 201 -1.85 -26.08 -2.48
C LYS A 201 -2.28 -24.67 -2.05
N ALA A 202 -3.49 -24.25 -2.41
CA ALA A 202 -4.03 -22.98 -1.92
C ALA A 202 -4.24 -22.98 -0.40
N ALA A 203 -4.78 -24.07 0.16
CA ALA A 203 -4.93 -24.25 1.60
C ALA A 203 -3.58 -24.26 2.34
N ASP A 204 -2.53 -24.83 1.73
CA ASP A 204 -1.17 -24.81 2.29
C ASP A 204 -0.62 -23.37 2.37
N TYR A 205 -0.83 -22.52 1.35
CA TYR A 205 -0.45 -21.11 1.41
C TYR A 205 -1.16 -20.36 2.52
N VAL A 206 -2.47 -20.60 2.69
CA VAL A 206 -3.27 -19.95 3.73
C VAL A 206 -2.82 -20.40 5.12
N SER A 207 -2.70 -21.71 5.36
CA SER A 207 -2.29 -22.25 6.68
C SER A 207 -0.89 -21.83 7.07
N ALA A 208 0.02 -21.69 6.10
CA ALA A 208 1.36 -21.17 6.29
C ALA A 208 1.41 -19.63 6.58
N GLY A 209 0.25 -18.95 6.62
CA GLY A 209 0.17 -17.50 6.87
C GLY A 209 0.73 -16.65 5.73
N LYS A 210 0.73 -17.19 4.50
CA LYS A 210 1.21 -16.49 3.29
C LYS A 210 0.09 -15.76 2.55
N ALA A 211 -1.16 -15.91 2.98
CA ALA A 211 -2.33 -15.28 2.37
C ALA A 211 -2.85 -14.14 3.23
N GLU A 212 -3.26 -13.07 2.57
CA GLU A 212 -3.94 -11.93 3.17
C GLU A 212 -5.27 -11.70 2.44
N LEU A 213 -6.28 -11.32 3.19
CA LEU A 213 -7.57 -10.84 2.68
C LEU A 213 -7.73 -9.39 3.12
N ASN A 214 -7.84 -8.47 2.16
CA ASN A 214 -7.91 -7.02 2.41
C ASN A 214 -6.79 -6.56 3.34
N TYR A 215 -5.54 -6.93 3.01
CA TYR A 215 -4.30 -6.60 3.74
C TYR A 215 -4.20 -7.19 5.16
N LEU A 216 -5.17 -7.99 5.59
CA LEU A 216 -5.16 -8.67 6.88
C LEU A 216 -4.73 -10.13 6.71
N PRO A 217 -3.70 -10.59 7.42
CA PRO A 217 -3.27 -11.98 7.38
C PRO A 217 -4.40 -12.94 7.69
N SER A 218 -4.52 -14.01 6.92
CA SER A 218 -5.51 -15.06 7.16
C SER A 218 -4.84 -16.43 7.14
N ARG A 219 -5.14 -17.23 8.16
CA ARG A 219 -4.75 -18.65 8.25
C ARG A 219 -5.94 -19.60 8.08
N LYS A 220 -7.15 -19.05 7.89
CA LYS A 220 -8.39 -19.81 7.74
C LYS A 220 -8.79 -19.85 6.26
N GLY A 221 -8.65 -21.01 5.63
CA GLY A 221 -8.99 -21.21 4.21
C GLY A 221 -10.49 -21.11 3.94
N ASP A 222 -11.32 -21.32 4.95
CA ASP A 222 -12.78 -21.22 4.90
C ASP A 222 -13.32 -19.80 5.05
N LYS A 223 -12.45 -18.81 5.28
CA LYS A 223 -12.84 -17.40 5.35
C LYS A 223 -13.57 -17.00 4.06
N GLN A 224 -14.72 -16.35 4.21
CA GLN A 224 -15.52 -15.88 3.08
C GLN A 224 -14.84 -14.69 2.40
N VAL A 225 -14.90 -14.68 1.07
CA VAL A 225 -14.42 -13.59 0.21
C VAL A 225 -15.63 -12.99 -0.49
N SER A 226 -15.73 -11.68 -0.49
CA SER A 226 -16.81 -10.90 -1.10
C SER A 226 -16.36 -10.25 -2.40
N GLU A 227 -17.32 -9.81 -3.20
CA GLU A 227 -17.06 -8.97 -4.37
C GLU A 227 -16.34 -7.69 -3.96
N GLY A 228 -15.29 -7.31 -4.70
CA GLY A 228 -14.40 -6.19 -4.39
C GLY A 228 -13.20 -6.56 -3.51
N ASP A 229 -13.21 -7.71 -2.83
CA ASP A 229 -12.13 -8.11 -1.94
C ASP A 229 -10.81 -8.35 -2.68
N LEU A 230 -9.71 -7.88 -2.08
CA LEU A 230 -8.35 -8.10 -2.53
C LEU A 230 -7.71 -9.25 -1.76
N VAL A 231 -7.17 -10.21 -2.50
CA VAL A 231 -6.41 -11.34 -1.94
C VAL A 231 -4.96 -11.25 -2.38
N SER A 232 -4.04 -11.21 -1.43
CA SER A 232 -2.60 -11.27 -1.68
C SER A 232 -2.04 -12.60 -1.21
N VAL A 233 -1.17 -13.22 -2.01
CA VAL A 233 -0.50 -14.47 -1.63
C VAL A 233 1.00 -14.33 -1.89
N ARG A 234 1.79 -14.40 -0.81
CA ARG A 234 3.25 -14.29 -0.91
C ARG A 234 3.82 -15.35 -1.84
N GLY A 235 4.49 -14.89 -2.91
CA GLY A 235 5.10 -15.75 -3.93
C GLY A 235 4.19 -16.05 -5.12
N LEU A 236 2.91 -15.66 -5.10
CA LEU A 236 1.98 -15.81 -6.23
C LEU A 236 1.51 -14.47 -6.80
N GLY A 237 1.43 -13.41 -5.98
CA GLY A 237 0.96 -12.08 -6.36
C GLY A 237 -0.37 -11.71 -5.72
N LYS A 238 -1.09 -10.79 -6.38
CA LYS A 238 -2.37 -10.26 -5.91
C LYS A 238 -3.49 -10.60 -6.91
N LEU A 239 -4.70 -10.72 -6.40
CA LEU A 239 -5.92 -10.83 -7.19
C LEU A 239 -7.07 -10.10 -6.50
N ARG A 240 -8.05 -9.66 -7.29
CA ARG A 240 -9.31 -9.07 -6.79
C ARG A 240 -10.48 -9.89 -7.30
N LEU A 241 -11.44 -10.20 -6.45
CA LEU A 241 -12.73 -10.78 -6.85
C LEU A 241 -13.61 -9.64 -7.37
N GLU A 242 -13.66 -9.47 -8.70
CA GLU A 242 -14.37 -8.35 -9.33
C GLU A 242 -15.87 -8.55 -9.33
N LYS A 243 -16.33 -9.79 -9.57
CA LYS A 243 -17.75 -10.07 -9.71
C LYS A 243 -18.11 -11.47 -9.20
N VAL A 244 -19.22 -11.53 -8.50
CA VAL A 244 -19.88 -12.76 -8.09
C VAL A 244 -21.17 -12.88 -8.89
N GLY A 245 -21.25 -13.89 -9.76
CA GLY A 245 -22.41 -14.15 -10.61
C GLY A 245 -23.38 -15.14 -10.00
N GLY A 246 -24.35 -15.54 -10.80
CA GLY A 246 -25.35 -16.52 -10.41
C GLY A 246 -24.82 -17.95 -10.32
N ASN A 247 -25.66 -18.84 -9.76
CA ASN A 247 -25.38 -20.26 -9.69
C ASN A 247 -25.51 -20.92 -11.07
N THR A 248 -24.56 -21.76 -11.40
CA THR A 248 -24.64 -22.65 -12.58
C THR A 248 -25.66 -23.75 -12.34
N LYS A 249 -26.05 -24.46 -13.40
CA LYS A 249 -26.94 -25.65 -13.32
C LYS A 249 -26.42 -26.73 -12.36
N LYS A 250 -25.11 -26.74 -12.07
CA LYS A 250 -24.45 -27.67 -11.14
C LYS A 250 -24.28 -27.09 -9.71
N GLY A 251 -24.97 -26.00 -9.38
CA GLY A 251 -24.92 -25.37 -8.07
C GLY A 251 -23.60 -24.65 -7.73
N ARG A 252 -22.74 -24.38 -8.74
CA ARG A 252 -21.48 -23.62 -8.53
C ARG A 252 -21.71 -22.15 -8.80
N ILE A 253 -21.01 -21.31 -8.08
CA ILE A 253 -21.04 -19.85 -8.17
C ILE A 253 -20.09 -19.40 -9.29
N SER A 254 -20.57 -18.63 -10.25
CA SER A 254 -19.73 -17.98 -11.27
C SER A 254 -18.97 -16.82 -10.65
N ILE A 255 -17.69 -16.68 -10.99
CA ILE A 255 -16.81 -15.61 -10.50
C ILE A 255 -15.98 -15.00 -11.63
N GLU A 256 -15.68 -13.71 -11.50
CA GLU A 256 -14.69 -13.01 -12.30
C GLU A 256 -13.63 -12.43 -11.39
N ILE A 257 -12.36 -12.73 -11.67
CA ILE A 257 -11.20 -12.35 -10.88
C ILE A 257 -10.24 -11.56 -11.77
N SER A 258 -9.76 -10.42 -11.27
CA SER A 258 -8.61 -9.70 -11.81
C SER A 258 -7.34 -10.16 -11.10
N ARG A 259 -6.45 -10.84 -11.84
CA ARG A 259 -5.12 -11.20 -11.35
C ARG A 259 -4.12 -10.15 -11.81
N PHE A 260 -3.45 -9.51 -10.89
CA PHE A 260 -2.35 -8.57 -11.16
C PHE A 260 -1.08 -9.35 -11.50
N LEU A 261 -0.41 -8.95 -12.62
CA LEU A 261 0.77 -9.64 -13.17
C LEU A 261 2.07 -8.91 -12.81
#